data_d6c85ee525f2cc3faa1efc6c64baf04f
#
_entry.id   d6c85ee525f2cc3faa1efc6c64baf04f
#
_cell.length_a   1.000
_cell.length_b   1.000
_cell.length_c   1.000
_cell.angle_alpha   90.00
_cell.angle_beta   90.00
_cell.angle_gamma   90.00
#
_symmetry.space_group_name_H-M   'P 1'
#
loop_
_entity.id
_entity.type
_entity.pdbx_description
1 polymer ?
#
loop_
_entity_poly.entity_id
_entity_poly.type
_entity_poly.pdbx_seq_one_letter_code
_entity_poly.pdbx_strand_id
1 'polypeptide(L)'
;QKQESQSSRKLIKKIEKSHKSLEKNLASKQIKVSKSKEALQNLLDKQNDLINHRNSLLVKKDSMNEQAEFYQELISNNEGFPEGTQYVLENPKNFPGVLGTIADVFQVTEKYRDALETGLGDLSHCIISRDRKTALHTLDKAVADRVGDITIIPLKEASNFKSKQRAVPKNKNVIAKASDIIDTDKKLKPLADYILGD
;
A
#
# COMPACT_ATOMS: atom_id res chain seq x y z
N GLN A 1 85.52 -49.41 -0.19
CA GLN A 1 85.37 -48.03 0.37
C GLN A 1 85.05 -46.95 -0.70
N LYS A 2 85.67 -46.89 -1.91
CA LYS A 2 85.33 -45.85 -2.91
C LYS A 2 83.93 -46.07 -3.57
N GLN A 3 83.50 -47.30 -3.80
CA GLN A 3 82.20 -47.61 -4.39
C GLN A 3 81.01 -47.37 -3.42
N GLU A 4 81.17 -47.68 -2.13
CA GLU A 4 80.18 -47.40 -1.09
C GLU A 4 79.96 -45.90 -0.90
N SER A 5 81.03 -45.11 -0.90
CA SER A 5 80.94 -43.65 -0.82
C SER A 5 80.21 -43.02 -2.02
N GLN A 6 80.38 -43.60 -3.23
CA GLN A 6 79.62 -43.11 -4.41
C GLN A 6 78.14 -43.48 -4.40
N SER A 7 77.79 -44.67 -3.91
CA SER A 7 76.40 -45.08 -3.78
C SER A 7 75.65 -44.25 -2.74
N SER A 8 76.31 -44.02 -1.57
CA SER A 8 75.77 -43.16 -0.51
C SER A 8 75.53 -41.72 -0.98
N ARG A 9 76.48 -41.15 -1.74
CA ARG A 9 76.29 -39.80 -2.34
C ARG A 9 75.12 -39.71 -3.34
N LYS A 10 74.90 -40.77 -4.14
CA LYS A 10 73.75 -40.82 -5.07
C LYS A 10 72.45 -40.92 -4.29
N LEU A 11 72.39 -41.69 -3.21
CA LEU A 11 71.26 -41.85 -2.36
C LEU A 11 70.90 -40.52 -1.66
N ILE A 12 71.90 -39.83 -1.09
CA ILE A 12 71.68 -38.50 -0.47
C ILE A 12 71.12 -37.53 -1.47
N LYS A 13 71.64 -37.39 -2.68
CA LYS A 13 71.14 -36.52 -3.72
C LYS A 13 69.70 -36.86 -4.12
N LYS A 14 69.30 -38.13 -4.13
CA LYS A 14 67.95 -38.58 -4.43
C LYS A 14 66.98 -38.18 -3.31
N ILE A 15 67.35 -38.36 -2.05
CA ILE A 15 66.63 -37.99 -0.87
C ILE A 15 66.43 -36.46 -0.81
N GLU A 16 67.50 -35.68 -1.03
CA GLU A 16 67.43 -34.21 -1.07
C GLU A 16 66.47 -33.72 -2.16
N LYS A 17 66.50 -34.32 -3.35
CA LYS A 17 65.58 -33.97 -4.45
C LYS A 17 64.14 -34.31 -4.10
N SER A 18 63.91 -35.46 -3.46
CA SER A 18 62.56 -35.87 -3.00
C SER A 18 62.09 -34.96 -1.89
N HIS A 19 62.91 -34.62 -0.92
CA HIS A 19 62.56 -33.68 0.17
C HIS A 19 62.20 -32.31 -0.37
N LYS A 20 62.97 -31.74 -1.27
CA LYS A 20 62.66 -30.43 -1.89
C LYS A 20 61.36 -30.46 -2.72
N SER A 21 61.00 -31.59 -3.34
CA SER A 21 59.76 -31.78 -4.04
C SER A 21 58.57 -31.87 -3.08
N LEU A 22 58.72 -32.59 -1.96
CA LEU A 22 57.70 -32.70 -0.91
C LEU A 22 57.44 -31.37 -0.21
N GLU A 23 58.51 -30.60 0.10
CA GLU A 23 58.36 -29.26 0.67
C GLU A 23 57.57 -28.32 -0.24
N LYS A 24 57.87 -28.31 -1.55
CA LYS A 24 57.13 -27.51 -2.53
C LYS A 24 55.64 -27.92 -2.60
N ASN A 25 55.37 -29.23 -2.59
CA ASN A 25 54.01 -29.76 -2.60
C ASN A 25 53.27 -29.39 -1.31
N LEU A 26 53.93 -29.48 -0.16
CA LEU A 26 53.36 -29.10 1.13
C LEU A 26 52.99 -27.61 1.14
N ALA A 27 53.91 -26.74 0.76
CA ALA A 27 53.67 -25.31 0.67
C ALA A 27 52.48 -24.96 -0.27
N SER A 28 52.44 -25.61 -1.45
CA SER A 28 51.37 -25.44 -2.40
C SER A 28 49.98 -25.86 -1.82
N LYS A 29 49.94 -27.00 -1.11
CA LYS A 29 48.73 -27.49 -0.45
C LYS A 29 48.31 -26.59 0.70
N GLN A 30 49.25 -26.09 1.50
CA GLN A 30 48.97 -25.14 2.58
C GLN A 30 48.33 -23.84 2.06
N ILE A 31 48.85 -23.29 0.96
CA ILE A 31 48.28 -22.11 0.30
C ILE A 31 46.83 -22.39 -0.19
N LYS A 32 46.60 -23.59 -0.78
CA LYS A 32 45.23 -23.97 -1.23
C LYS A 32 44.25 -24.08 -0.06
N VAL A 33 44.71 -24.70 1.05
CA VAL A 33 43.87 -24.82 2.27
C VAL A 33 43.57 -23.46 2.85
N SER A 34 44.55 -22.56 2.92
CA SER A 34 44.31 -21.19 3.40
C SER A 34 43.29 -20.44 2.55
N LYS A 35 43.46 -20.47 1.23
CA LYS A 35 42.52 -19.83 0.31
C LYS A 35 41.10 -20.43 0.41
N SER A 36 40.98 -21.74 0.58
CA SER A 36 39.67 -22.38 0.74
C SER A 36 39.03 -22.03 2.08
N LYS A 37 39.77 -21.88 3.15
CA LYS A 37 39.28 -21.42 4.46
C LYS A 37 38.78 -19.98 4.38
N GLU A 38 39.51 -19.10 3.72
CA GLU A 38 39.11 -17.70 3.52
C GLU A 38 37.86 -17.60 2.68
N ALA A 39 37.76 -18.36 1.58
CA ALA A 39 36.53 -18.41 0.75
C ALA A 39 35.33 -18.94 1.53
N LEU A 40 35.52 -19.95 2.37
CA LEU A 40 34.48 -20.48 3.23
C LEU A 40 33.98 -19.42 4.23
N GLN A 41 34.91 -18.71 4.88
CA GLN A 41 34.54 -17.66 5.82
C GLN A 41 33.74 -16.55 5.13
N ASN A 42 34.19 -16.09 3.97
CA ASN A 42 33.47 -15.07 3.19
C ASN A 42 32.07 -15.53 2.79
N LEU A 43 31.85 -16.81 2.50
CA LEU A 43 30.51 -17.36 2.19
C LEU A 43 29.63 -17.43 3.42
N LEU A 44 30.19 -17.81 4.58
CA LEU A 44 29.44 -17.81 5.85
C LEU A 44 28.99 -16.40 6.25
N ASP A 45 29.87 -15.42 6.10
CA ASP A 45 29.55 -14.04 6.40
C ASP A 45 28.41 -13.52 5.48
N LYS A 46 28.51 -13.78 4.17
CA LYS A 46 27.43 -13.46 3.23
C LYS A 46 26.12 -14.18 3.56
N GLN A 47 26.19 -15.44 3.98
CA GLN A 47 24.98 -16.18 4.38
C GLN A 47 24.30 -15.51 5.58
N ASN A 48 25.09 -15.13 6.59
CA ASN A 48 24.57 -14.44 7.78
C ASN A 48 23.94 -13.10 7.41
N ASP A 49 24.57 -12.31 6.56
CA ASP A 49 24.03 -11.03 6.08
C ASP A 49 22.69 -11.22 5.35
N LEU A 50 22.60 -12.23 4.48
CA LEU A 50 21.36 -12.55 3.78
C LEU A 50 20.24 -13.01 4.71
N ILE A 51 20.58 -13.82 5.75
CA ILE A 51 19.62 -14.24 6.76
C ILE A 51 19.09 -13.03 7.53
N ASN A 52 19.97 -12.13 7.97
CA ASN A 52 19.58 -10.92 8.68
C ASN A 52 18.69 -10.01 7.81
N HIS A 53 19.07 -9.82 6.57
CA HIS A 53 18.28 -9.03 5.63
C HIS A 53 16.90 -9.66 5.36
N ARG A 54 16.85 -10.97 5.14
CA ARG A 54 15.58 -11.70 5.01
C ARG A 54 14.67 -11.50 6.23
N ASN A 55 15.23 -11.63 7.43
CA ASN A 55 14.45 -11.49 8.66
C ASN A 55 13.91 -10.05 8.80
N SER A 56 14.70 -9.05 8.48
CA SER A 56 14.23 -7.65 8.50
C SER A 56 13.09 -7.39 7.50
N LEU A 57 13.18 -8.00 6.30
CA LEU A 57 12.10 -7.91 5.31
C LEU A 57 10.83 -8.64 5.73
N LEU A 58 10.94 -9.78 6.42
CA LEU A 58 9.78 -10.50 6.96
C LEU A 58 9.05 -9.65 8.00
N VAL A 59 9.77 -9.09 8.97
CA VAL A 59 9.17 -8.20 9.99
C VAL A 59 8.47 -7.01 9.33
N LYS A 60 9.09 -6.39 8.32
CA LYS A 60 8.48 -5.29 7.59
C LYS A 60 7.22 -5.71 6.84
N LYS A 61 7.26 -6.89 6.19
CA LYS A 61 6.09 -7.44 5.49
C LYS A 61 4.94 -7.69 6.47
N ASP A 62 5.21 -8.30 7.61
CA ASP A 62 4.17 -8.62 8.61
C ASP A 62 3.54 -7.33 9.16
N SER A 63 4.35 -6.33 9.50
CA SER A 63 3.84 -5.02 9.92
C SER A 63 2.98 -4.33 8.85
N MET A 64 3.36 -4.42 7.57
CA MET A 64 2.56 -3.85 6.49
C MET A 64 1.24 -4.62 6.27
N ASN A 65 1.24 -5.93 6.47
CA ASN A 65 0.03 -6.74 6.39
C ASN A 65 -0.94 -6.38 7.53
N GLU A 66 -0.45 -6.28 8.77
CA GLU A 66 -1.25 -5.85 9.93
C GLU A 66 -1.87 -4.47 9.69
N GLN A 67 -1.11 -3.52 9.14
CA GLN A 67 -1.64 -2.21 8.78
C GLN A 67 -2.71 -2.31 7.69
N ALA A 68 -2.50 -3.14 6.68
CA ALA A 68 -3.48 -3.32 5.60
C ALA A 68 -4.78 -3.96 6.12
N GLU A 69 -4.69 -4.96 6.98
CA GLU A 69 -5.85 -5.58 7.64
C GLU A 69 -6.61 -4.58 8.50
N PHE A 70 -5.88 -3.79 9.31
CA PHE A 70 -6.48 -2.73 10.11
C PHE A 70 -7.25 -1.70 9.25
N TYR A 71 -6.64 -1.22 8.16
CA TYR A 71 -7.34 -0.29 7.26
C TYR A 71 -8.52 -0.94 6.54
N GLN A 72 -8.44 -2.23 6.20
CA GLN A 72 -9.57 -2.94 5.64
C GLN A 72 -10.74 -3.07 6.63
N GLU A 73 -10.45 -3.31 7.91
CA GLU A 73 -11.47 -3.32 8.96
C GLU A 73 -12.13 -1.95 9.12
N LEU A 74 -11.35 -0.86 9.17
CA LEU A 74 -11.87 0.50 9.24
C LEU A 74 -12.80 0.81 8.05
N ILE A 75 -12.41 0.42 6.84
CA ILE A 75 -13.22 0.63 5.63
C ILE A 75 -14.48 -0.24 5.66
N SER A 76 -14.38 -1.52 6.07
CA SER A 76 -15.52 -2.43 6.09
C SER A 76 -16.57 -2.07 7.14
N ASN A 77 -16.13 -1.48 8.26
CA ASN A 77 -17.00 -1.05 9.35
C ASN A 77 -17.53 0.37 9.15
N ASN A 78 -17.24 1.01 8.01
CA ASN A 78 -17.61 2.42 7.74
C ASN A 78 -17.21 3.36 8.90
N GLU A 79 -16.11 3.06 9.61
CA GLU A 79 -15.62 3.90 10.69
C GLU A 79 -15.24 5.28 10.17
N GLY A 80 -15.68 6.32 10.89
CA GLY A 80 -15.55 7.72 10.47
C GLY A 80 -16.81 8.34 9.91
N PHE A 81 -17.85 7.54 9.60
CA PHE A 81 -19.19 8.08 9.29
C PHE A 81 -20.02 8.30 10.56
N PRO A 82 -20.95 9.26 10.55
CA PRO A 82 -21.95 9.40 11.61
C PRO A 82 -22.74 8.08 11.80
N GLU A 83 -23.10 7.75 13.04
CA GLU A 83 -23.75 6.49 13.42
C GLU A 83 -24.99 6.16 12.57
N GLY A 84 -25.82 7.17 12.28
CA GLY A 84 -26.97 6.99 11.41
C GLY A 84 -26.61 6.63 9.97
N THR A 85 -25.53 7.21 9.43
CA THR A 85 -25.04 6.87 8.09
C THR A 85 -24.50 5.45 8.06
N GLN A 86 -23.69 5.04 9.05
CA GLN A 86 -23.21 3.66 9.17
C GLN A 86 -24.36 2.66 9.17
N TYR A 87 -25.35 2.89 10.03
CA TYR A 87 -26.53 2.02 10.14
C TYR A 87 -27.24 1.79 8.80
N VAL A 88 -27.41 2.86 8.02
CA VAL A 88 -28.06 2.77 6.70
C VAL A 88 -27.21 1.97 5.72
N LEU A 89 -25.88 2.17 5.71
CA LEU A 89 -24.96 1.49 4.81
C LEU A 89 -24.80 0.00 5.13
N GLU A 90 -24.81 -0.35 6.41
CA GLU A 90 -24.69 -1.75 6.88
C GLU A 90 -25.98 -2.57 6.64
N ASN A 91 -27.10 -1.89 6.46
CA ASN A 91 -28.40 -2.53 6.29
C ASN A 91 -29.05 -2.28 4.91
N PRO A 92 -28.38 -2.54 3.78
CA PRO A 92 -28.87 -2.16 2.44
C PRO A 92 -30.21 -2.82 2.09
N LYS A 93 -30.52 -4.00 2.64
CA LYS A 93 -31.80 -4.68 2.45
C LYS A 93 -32.97 -3.90 3.07
N ASN A 94 -32.71 -3.17 4.13
CA ASN A 94 -33.68 -2.38 4.85
C ASN A 94 -33.91 -1.01 4.21
N PHE A 95 -32.98 -0.53 3.39
CA PHE A 95 -32.98 0.79 2.75
C PHE A 95 -32.84 0.69 1.22
N PRO A 96 -33.81 0.05 0.54
CA PRO A 96 -33.73 -0.13 -0.92
C PRO A 96 -33.80 1.23 -1.62
N GLY A 97 -32.84 1.47 -2.54
CA GLY A 97 -32.74 2.71 -3.30
C GLY A 97 -31.83 3.77 -2.70
N VAL A 98 -31.15 3.48 -1.62
CA VAL A 98 -29.92 4.17 -1.21
C VAL A 98 -28.80 3.76 -2.18
N LEU A 99 -28.01 4.72 -2.65
CA LEU A 99 -26.98 4.54 -3.68
C LEU A 99 -25.56 4.55 -3.10
N GLY A 100 -25.37 4.91 -1.83
CA GLY A 100 -24.11 5.11 -1.15
C GLY A 100 -23.99 6.53 -0.59
N THR A 101 -22.79 6.95 -0.27
CA THR A 101 -22.48 8.32 0.20
C THR A 101 -21.88 9.16 -0.92
N ILE A 102 -21.74 10.48 -0.69
CA ILE A 102 -21.02 11.37 -1.60
C ILE A 102 -19.56 10.93 -1.75
N ALA A 103 -18.91 10.50 -0.66
CA ALA A 103 -17.56 9.98 -0.70
C ALA A 103 -17.40 8.75 -1.61
N ASP A 104 -18.39 7.87 -1.68
CA ASP A 104 -18.37 6.68 -2.52
C ASP A 104 -18.49 6.99 -4.02
N VAL A 105 -19.24 8.03 -4.36
CA VAL A 105 -19.63 8.32 -5.76
C VAL A 105 -18.76 9.39 -6.42
N PHE A 106 -18.03 10.20 -5.64
CA PHE A 106 -17.11 11.21 -6.15
C PHE A 106 -15.69 10.69 -6.06
N GLN A 107 -15.22 10.08 -7.14
CA GLN A 107 -13.84 9.59 -7.23
C GLN A 107 -12.91 10.68 -7.76
N VAL A 108 -11.69 10.71 -7.26
CA VAL A 108 -10.67 11.66 -7.67
C VAL A 108 -9.30 10.99 -7.64
N THR A 109 -8.37 11.50 -8.44
CA THR A 109 -6.98 11.04 -8.38
C THR A 109 -6.37 11.37 -7.02
N GLU A 110 -5.47 10.51 -6.54
CA GLU A 110 -4.82 10.63 -5.22
C GLU A 110 -4.27 12.03 -4.93
N LYS A 111 -3.72 12.67 -5.96
CA LYS A 111 -3.17 14.03 -5.89
C LYS A 111 -4.15 15.08 -5.37
N TYR A 112 -5.44 14.92 -5.61
CA TYR A 112 -6.49 15.90 -5.26
C TYR A 112 -7.44 15.42 -4.17
N ARG A 113 -7.17 14.24 -3.58
CA ARG A 113 -8.03 13.64 -2.56
C ARG A 113 -8.21 14.55 -1.35
N ASP A 114 -7.10 14.99 -0.75
CA ASP A 114 -7.14 15.85 0.45
C ASP A 114 -7.88 17.16 0.21
N ALA A 115 -7.71 17.72 -1.00
CA ALA A 115 -8.41 18.94 -1.38
C ALA A 115 -9.92 18.72 -1.55
N LEU A 116 -10.32 17.58 -2.13
CA LEU A 116 -11.73 17.21 -2.27
C LEU A 116 -12.37 16.93 -0.91
N GLU A 117 -11.72 16.16 -0.06
CA GLU A 117 -12.20 15.85 1.29
C GLU A 117 -12.38 17.12 2.13
N THR A 118 -11.39 18.03 2.07
CA THR A 118 -11.48 19.32 2.74
C THR A 118 -12.63 20.17 2.19
N GLY A 119 -12.82 20.16 0.87
CA GLY A 119 -13.89 20.93 0.21
C GLY A 119 -15.29 20.39 0.46
N LEU A 120 -15.44 19.08 0.60
CA LEU A 120 -16.71 18.42 0.90
C LEU A 120 -17.08 18.55 2.39
N GLY A 121 -16.07 18.45 3.29
CA GLY A 121 -16.32 18.44 4.73
C GLY A 121 -17.41 17.44 5.10
N ASP A 122 -18.38 17.88 5.91
CA ASP A 122 -19.50 17.03 6.39
C ASP A 122 -20.39 16.49 5.27
N LEU A 123 -20.38 17.10 4.08
CA LEU A 123 -21.15 16.60 2.94
C LEU A 123 -20.63 15.26 2.44
N SER A 124 -19.39 14.90 2.70
CA SER A 124 -18.83 13.60 2.33
C SER A 124 -19.65 12.43 2.87
N HIS A 125 -20.23 12.59 4.06
CA HIS A 125 -21.01 11.59 4.77
C HIS A 125 -22.50 11.57 4.38
N CYS A 126 -22.94 12.48 3.50
CA CYS A 126 -24.33 12.52 3.08
C CYS A 126 -24.70 11.32 2.24
N ILE A 127 -25.79 10.67 2.59
CA ILE A 127 -26.35 9.54 1.85
C ILE A 127 -27.02 10.05 0.57
N ILE A 128 -26.78 9.36 -0.54
CA ILE A 128 -27.47 9.61 -1.80
C ILE A 128 -28.58 8.59 -1.95
N SER A 129 -29.80 9.06 -2.09
CA SER A 129 -30.96 8.24 -2.43
C SER A 129 -31.40 8.48 -3.87
N ARG A 130 -32.07 7.49 -4.47
CA ARG A 130 -32.54 7.56 -5.85
C ARG A 130 -33.53 8.72 -6.07
N ASP A 131 -34.43 8.93 -5.13
CA ASP A 131 -35.53 9.93 -5.21
C ASP A 131 -35.97 10.36 -3.81
N ARG A 132 -36.85 11.40 -3.76
CA ARG A 132 -37.39 11.95 -2.52
C ARG A 132 -38.21 10.93 -1.71
N LYS A 133 -38.94 10.03 -2.39
CA LYS A 133 -39.73 9.01 -1.70
C LYS A 133 -38.84 8.06 -0.91
N THR A 134 -37.73 7.62 -1.52
CA THR A 134 -36.73 6.80 -0.88
C THR A 134 -36.06 7.56 0.28
N ALA A 135 -35.72 8.84 0.09
CA ALA A 135 -35.12 9.66 1.14
C ALA A 135 -36.04 9.75 2.38
N LEU A 136 -37.30 10.07 2.18
CA LEU A 136 -38.27 10.16 3.28
C LEU A 136 -38.45 8.82 3.98
N HIS A 137 -38.58 7.73 3.24
CA HIS A 137 -38.71 6.39 3.83
C HIS A 137 -37.48 6.03 4.67
N THR A 138 -36.29 6.37 4.19
CA THR A 138 -35.01 6.14 4.92
C THR A 138 -34.97 6.98 6.20
N LEU A 139 -35.38 8.26 6.15
CA LEU A 139 -35.46 9.14 7.32
C LEU A 139 -36.48 8.64 8.34
N ASP A 140 -37.69 8.30 7.93
CA ASP A 140 -38.77 7.81 8.81
C ASP A 140 -38.29 6.56 9.56
N LYS A 141 -37.63 5.65 8.86
CA LYS A 141 -37.09 4.42 9.46
C LYS A 141 -35.93 4.70 10.41
N ALA A 142 -34.99 5.55 10.03
CA ALA A 142 -33.86 5.93 10.90
C ALA A 142 -34.37 6.60 12.20
N VAL A 143 -35.41 7.45 12.11
CA VAL A 143 -36.02 8.05 13.30
C VAL A 143 -36.73 6.99 14.16
N ALA A 144 -37.45 6.04 13.55
CA ALA A 144 -38.09 4.95 14.28
C ALA A 144 -37.08 4.06 15.01
N ASP A 145 -35.97 3.78 14.37
CA ASP A 145 -34.88 2.94 14.92
C ASP A 145 -33.93 3.74 15.85
N ARG A 146 -34.08 5.04 15.97
CA ARG A 146 -33.28 5.96 16.81
C ARG A 146 -31.79 5.90 16.55
N VAL A 147 -31.40 5.85 15.29
CA VAL A 147 -29.99 5.62 14.87
C VAL A 147 -29.15 6.88 14.75
N GLY A 148 -29.59 8.01 15.27
CA GLY A 148 -28.87 9.28 15.23
C GLY A 148 -29.13 10.10 13.97
N ASP A 149 -28.27 11.10 13.73
CA ASP A 149 -28.45 12.06 12.66
C ASP A 149 -28.02 11.46 11.31
N ILE A 150 -28.86 11.69 10.30
CA ILE A 150 -28.53 11.35 8.91
C ILE A 150 -28.89 12.51 8.00
N THR A 151 -28.05 12.72 6.98
CA THR A 151 -28.32 13.68 5.90
C THR A 151 -28.48 12.93 4.60
N ILE A 152 -29.58 13.18 3.88
CA ILE A 152 -29.89 12.45 2.65
C ILE A 152 -30.14 13.42 1.51
N ILE A 153 -29.52 13.18 0.36
CA ILE A 153 -29.67 13.95 -0.86
C ILE A 153 -30.44 13.08 -1.88
N PRO A 154 -31.67 13.46 -2.29
CA PRO A 154 -32.38 12.74 -3.34
C PRO A 154 -31.86 13.14 -4.72
N LEU A 155 -31.26 12.17 -5.43
CA LEU A 155 -30.54 12.39 -6.70
C LEU A 155 -31.48 12.95 -7.80
N LYS A 156 -32.71 12.43 -7.90
CA LYS A 156 -33.65 12.85 -8.93
C LYS A 156 -33.99 14.33 -8.80
N GLU A 157 -34.15 14.81 -7.60
CA GLU A 157 -34.46 16.21 -7.31
C GLU A 157 -33.21 17.09 -7.42
N ALA A 158 -32.04 16.55 -7.06
CA ALA A 158 -30.77 17.24 -7.19
C ALA A 158 -30.44 17.58 -8.66
N SER A 159 -30.94 16.81 -9.63
CA SER A 159 -30.76 17.12 -11.06
C SER A 159 -31.37 18.44 -11.49
N ASN A 160 -32.32 18.96 -10.71
CA ASN A 160 -32.96 20.26 -10.93
C ASN A 160 -32.23 21.42 -10.26
N PHE A 161 -31.20 21.15 -9.47
CA PHE A 161 -30.40 22.19 -8.83
C PHE A 161 -29.61 22.94 -9.90
N LYS A 162 -29.80 24.25 -9.97
CA LYS A 162 -29.03 25.11 -10.87
C LYS A 162 -27.82 25.59 -10.11
N SER A 163 -26.65 25.05 -10.47
CA SER A 163 -25.38 25.62 -10.02
C SER A 163 -25.25 27.06 -10.54
N LYS A 164 -24.91 27.99 -9.66
CA LYS A 164 -24.48 29.33 -10.05
C LYS A 164 -23.03 29.19 -10.48
N GLN A 165 -22.80 28.72 -11.71
CA GLN A 165 -21.45 28.55 -12.23
C GLN A 165 -20.70 29.87 -12.17
N ARG A 166 -19.78 30.01 -11.23
CA ARG A 166 -18.83 31.11 -11.20
C ARG A 166 -17.70 30.85 -12.20
N ALA A 167 -17.27 31.89 -12.89
CA ALA A 167 -16.10 31.79 -13.75
C ALA A 167 -14.86 31.47 -12.92
N VAL A 168 -14.06 30.51 -13.37
CA VAL A 168 -12.77 30.20 -12.74
C VAL A 168 -11.88 31.44 -12.78
N PRO A 169 -11.35 31.90 -11.64
CA PRO A 169 -10.41 33.03 -11.64
C PRO A 169 -9.20 32.70 -12.50
N LYS A 170 -8.83 33.61 -13.41
CA LYS A 170 -7.61 33.47 -14.20
C LYS A 170 -6.38 33.77 -13.35
N ASN A 171 -6.03 32.84 -12.46
CA ASN A 171 -4.86 32.92 -11.61
C ASN A 171 -3.98 31.67 -11.81
N LYS A 172 -2.66 31.84 -11.87
CA LYS A 172 -1.70 30.74 -12.04
C LYS A 172 -1.78 29.69 -10.91
N ASN A 173 -2.32 30.06 -9.76
CA ASN A 173 -2.46 29.18 -8.59
C ASN A 173 -3.79 28.40 -8.58
N VAL A 174 -4.69 28.64 -9.53
CA VAL A 174 -5.95 27.92 -9.67
C VAL A 174 -5.76 26.85 -10.74
N ILE A 175 -5.89 25.59 -10.37
CA ILE A 175 -5.68 24.45 -11.27
C ILE A 175 -6.94 24.19 -12.12
N ALA A 176 -8.07 23.98 -11.46
CA ALA A 176 -9.35 23.71 -12.10
C ALA A 176 -10.48 23.85 -11.05
N LYS A 177 -11.74 23.74 -11.48
CA LYS A 177 -12.87 23.53 -10.57
C LYS A 177 -12.84 22.13 -10.00
N ALA A 178 -13.25 21.96 -8.74
CA ALA A 178 -13.35 20.65 -8.13
C ALA A 178 -14.31 19.73 -8.91
N SER A 179 -15.44 20.27 -9.39
CA SER A 179 -16.39 19.53 -10.23
C SER A 179 -15.81 19.02 -11.56
N ASP A 180 -14.73 19.61 -12.08
CA ASP A 180 -14.09 19.18 -13.33
C ASP A 180 -13.00 18.12 -13.11
N ILE A 181 -12.52 17.98 -11.88
CA ILE A 181 -11.44 17.05 -11.51
C ILE A 181 -11.98 15.69 -11.08
N ILE A 182 -13.21 15.65 -10.58
CA ILE A 182 -13.84 14.42 -10.11
C ILE A 182 -14.29 13.54 -11.27
N ASP A 183 -14.07 12.22 -11.11
CA ASP A 183 -14.65 11.18 -11.94
C ASP A 183 -15.92 10.68 -11.27
N THR A 184 -17.04 10.81 -11.97
CA THR A 184 -18.37 10.44 -11.46
C THR A 184 -19.31 10.04 -12.60
N ASP A 185 -20.35 9.25 -12.28
CA ASP A 185 -21.37 8.88 -13.26
C ASP A 185 -22.07 10.16 -13.82
N LYS A 186 -22.40 10.11 -15.11
CA LYS A 186 -23.12 11.19 -15.80
C LYS A 186 -24.39 11.63 -15.09
N LYS A 187 -25.05 10.71 -14.39
CA LYS A 187 -26.28 11.00 -13.60
C LYS A 187 -26.00 11.83 -12.35
N LEU A 188 -24.79 11.75 -11.83
CA LEU A 188 -24.34 12.45 -10.63
C LEU A 188 -23.67 13.80 -10.94
N LYS A 189 -23.33 14.05 -12.20
CA LYS A 189 -22.68 15.29 -12.62
C LYS A 189 -23.43 16.57 -12.20
N PRO A 190 -24.79 16.68 -12.33
CA PRO A 190 -25.51 17.84 -11.84
C PRO A 190 -25.36 18.06 -10.33
N LEU A 191 -25.31 16.98 -9.55
CA LEU A 191 -25.06 17.05 -8.11
C LEU A 191 -23.63 17.54 -7.82
N ALA A 192 -22.66 17.00 -8.53
CA ALA A 192 -21.27 17.42 -8.41
C ALA A 192 -21.08 18.90 -8.77
N ASP A 193 -21.69 19.36 -9.84
CA ASP A 193 -21.67 20.76 -10.26
C ASP A 193 -22.36 21.68 -9.25
N TYR A 194 -23.38 21.19 -8.55
CA TYR A 194 -24.07 21.95 -7.51
C TYR A 194 -23.24 22.07 -6.23
N ILE A 195 -22.59 20.98 -5.80
CA ILE A 195 -21.82 20.94 -4.54
C ILE A 195 -20.44 21.57 -4.71
N LEU A 196 -19.79 21.33 -5.84
CA LEU A 196 -18.37 21.66 -6.08
C LEU A 196 -18.16 22.70 -7.17
N GLY A 197 -19.20 23.22 -7.75
CA GLY A 197 -19.12 24.12 -8.91
C GLY A 197 -18.99 25.60 -8.57
N ASP A 198 -19.10 25.97 -7.31
CA ASP A 198 -19.04 27.36 -6.82
C ASP A 198 -17.64 27.82 -6.40
#